data_b795d6ed4bff3641b26685ba1ee22b12
#
_entry.id   b795d6ed4bff3641b26685ba1ee22b12
#
_cell.length_a   1.000
_cell.length_b   1.000
_cell.length_c   1.000
_cell.angle_alpha   90.00
_cell.angle_beta   90.00
_cell.angle_gamma   90.00
#
_symmetry.space_group_name_H-M   'P 1'
#
loop_
_entity.id
_entity.type
_entity.pdbx_description
1 polymer ?
#
loop_
_entity_poly.entity_id
_entity_poly.type
_entity_poly.pdbx_seq_one_letter_code
_entity_poly.pdbx_strand_id
1 'polypeptide(L)'
;FNLYESVKQLMFDISLSLFFLNVKKDESQYLNKLFMDSIASATSAVRWPLPFTQLKKGLKSRAYLLDYFQSKSEMINEESKKTLFAELVNTNKGDVGLSNYEIAEHMIFLLLAAHDTTTITLTNSIYNLSRNEDFLSDIRQEAFEVDPLDISSLKNGNFAESIFQEAIRFYPPVPFSIRRVMRDTKIQDYPV
;
A
#
# COMPACT_ATOMS: atom_id res chain seq x y z
N PHE A 1 5.24 -14.30 -17.79
CA PHE A 1 5.41 -13.71 -16.46
C PHE A 1 4.87 -12.28 -16.49
N ASN A 2 3.91 -12.00 -15.64
CA ASN A 2 3.37 -10.64 -15.46
C ASN A 2 4.06 -10.01 -14.24
N LEU A 3 5.02 -9.10 -14.50
CA LEU A 3 5.80 -8.44 -13.46
C LEU A 3 4.90 -7.67 -12.48
N TYR A 4 3.97 -6.87 -12.99
CA TYR A 4 3.11 -6.03 -12.18
C TYR A 4 2.31 -6.84 -11.15
N GLU A 5 1.65 -7.92 -11.58
CA GLU A 5 0.87 -8.76 -10.68
C GLU A 5 1.74 -9.48 -9.63
N SER A 6 2.95 -9.89 -10.04
CA SER A 6 3.88 -10.55 -9.12
C SER A 6 4.42 -9.59 -8.07
N VAL A 7 4.82 -8.37 -8.47
CA VAL A 7 5.26 -7.32 -7.54
C VAL A 7 4.13 -6.91 -6.62
N LYS A 8 2.92 -6.80 -7.15
CA LYS A 8 1.73 -6.42 -6.39
C LYS A 8 1.42 -7.42 -5.28
N GLN A 9 1.44 -8.70 -5.58
CA GLN A 9 1.24 -9.73 -4.56
C GLN A 9 2.38 -9.73 -3.53
N LEU A 10 3.63 -9.58 -3.96
CA LEU A 10 4.78 -9.49 -3.07
C LEU A 10 4.68 -8.31 -2.11
N MET A 11 4.35 -7.11 -2.60
CA MET A 11 4.20 -5.91 -1.76
C MET A 11 3.04 -6.05 -0.78
N PHE A 12 1.97 -6.71 -1.18
CA PHE A 12 0.85 -6.99 -0.30
C PHE A 12 1.25 -7.96 0.83
N ASP A 13 1.94 -9.05 0.50
CA ASP A 13 2.43 -10.04 1.48
C ASP A 13 3.39 -9.40 2.49
N ILE A 14 4.33 -8.56 2.02
CA ILE A 14 5.24 -7.81 2.89
C ILE A 14 4.46 -6.86 3.80
N SER A 15 3.50 -6.10 3.26
CA SER A 15 2.70 -5.15 4.05
C SER A 15 1.86 -5.87 5.11
N LEU A 16 1.28 -7.02 4.78
CA LEU A 16 0.57 -7.85 5.76
C LEU A 16 1.49 -8.33 6.89
N SER A 17 2.69 -8.79 6.54
CA SER A 17 3.64 -9.31 7.54
C SER A 17 4.18 -8.22 8.48
N LEU A 18 4.36 -6.99 7.99
CA LEU A 18 4.87 -5.86 8.76
C LEU A 18 3.80 -5.20 9.62
N PHE A 19 2.63 -4.98 9.06
CA PHE A 19 1.61 -4.15 9.72
C PHE A 19 0.55 -4.96 10.45
N PHE A 20 0.32 -6.21 10.05
CA PHE A 20 -0.80 -6.99 10.55
C PHE A 20 -0.34 -8.27 11.24
N LEU A 21 -0.53 -9.40 10.61
CA LEU A 21 -0.19 -10.74 11.11
C LEU A 21 0.26 -11.62 9.94
N ASN A 22 0.99 -12.66 10.26
CA ASN A 22 1.28 -13.70 9.28
C ASN A 22 -0.01 -14.43 8.91
N VAL A 23 -0.43 -14.28 7.68
CA VAL A 23 -1.59 -14.97 7.12
C VAL A 23 -1.15 -16.06 6.14
N LYS A 24 -1.98 -17.06 5.94
CA LYS A 24 -1.70 -18.10 4.95
C LYS A 24 -1.74 -17.51 3.54
N LYS A 25 -1.00 -18.11 2.62
CA LYS A 25 -0.89 -17.64 1.24
C LYS A 25 -2.25 -17.47 0.54
N ASP A 26 -3.14 -18.44 0.68
CA ASP A 26 -4.47 -18.40 0.06
C ASP A 26 -5.33 -17.26 0.66
N GLU A 27 -5.21 -17.02 1.96
CA GLU A 27 -5.88 -15.93 2.66
C GLU A 27 -5.32 -14.57 2.19
N SER A 28 -4.00 -14.43 2.07
CA SER A 28 -3.36 -13.22 1.52
C SER A 28 -3.84 -12.92 0.10
N GLN A 29 -3.89 -13.90 -0.78
CA GLN A 29 -4.38 -13.74 -2.15
C GLN A 29 -5.85 -13.30 -2.17
N TYR A 30 -6.67 -13.88 -1.31
CA TYR A 30 -8.08 -13.48 -1.20
C TYR A 30 -8.24 -12.06 -0.69
N LEU A 31 -7.52 -11.67 0.36
CA LEU A 31 -7.51 -10.30 0.87
C LEU A 31 -7.04 -9.30 -0.20
N ASN A 32 -5.96 -9.60 -0.91
CA ASN A 32 -5.47 -8.75 -2.00
C ASN A 32 -6.56 -8.52 -3.06
N LYS A 33 -7.27 -9.57 -3.47
CA LYS A 33 -8.41 -9.43 -4.39
C LYS A 33 -9.50 -8.50 -3.85
N LEU A 34 -9.85 -8.61 -2.58
CA LEU A 34 -10.85 -7.74 -1.96
C LEU A 34 -10.37 -6.28 -1.89
N PHE A 35 -9.09 -6.05 -1.60
CA PHE A 35 -8.48 -4.73 -1.67
C PHE A 35 -8.60 -4.14 -3.07
N MET A 36 -8.25 -4.90 -4.09
CA MET A 36 -8.33 -4.45 -5.48
C MET A 36 -9.75 -4.10 -5.91
N ASP A 37 -10.72 -4.92 -5.53
CA ASP A 37 -12.13 -4.65 -5.81
C ASP A 37 -12.61 -3.37 -5.11
N SER A 38 -12.15 -3.13 -3.88
CA SER A 38 -12.46 -1.94 -3.11
C SER A 38 -11.89 -0.67 -3.77
N ILE A 39 -10.61 -0.71 -4.17
CA ILE A 39 -9.94 0.42 -4.85
C ILE A 39 -10.63 0.73 -6.19
N ALA A 40 -10.86 -0.29 -7.02
CA ALA A 40 -11.49 -0.12 -8.32
C ALA A 40 -12.90 0.47 -8.22
N SER A 41 -13.58 0.30 -7.09
CA SER A 41 -14.90 0.91 -6.87
C SER A 41 -14.84 2.43 -6.73
N ALA A 42 -13.74 2.99 -6.25
CA ALA A 42 -13.56 4.43 -6.09
C ALA A 42 -13.58 5.17 -7.44
N THR A 43 -13.11 4.52 -8.51
CA THR A 43 -13.06 5.05 -9.87
C THR A 43 -14.17 4.49 -10.77
N SER A 44 -15.18 3.83 -10.19
CA SER A 44 -16.29 3.25 -10.95
C SER A 44 -17.07 4.32 -11.71
N ALA A 45 -17.27 4.13 -13.02
CA ALA A 45 -18.07 5.01 -13.84
C ALA A 45 -19.55 4.98 -13.44
N VAL A 46 -20.06 3.82 -13.03
CA VAL A 46 -21.44 3.67 -12.54
C VAL A 46 -21.43 3.93 -11.03
N ARG A 47 -22.04 5.05 -10.62
CA ARG A 47 -22.08 5.53 -9.23
C ARG A 47 -23.29 5.00 -8.42
N TRP A 48 -24.06 4.10 -8.98
CA TRP A 48 -25.14 3.41 -8.27
C TRP A 48 -24.73 1.96 -7.95
N PRO A 49 -24.97 1.48 -6.71
CA PRO A 49 -24.56 0.13 -6.29
C PRO A 49 -25.55 -0.94 -6.81
N LEU A 50 -25.80 -0.94 -8.12
CA LEU A 50 -26.67 -1.92 -8.78
C LEU A 50 -26.00 -3.30 -8.82
N PRO A 51 -26.75 -4.39 -8.98
CA PRO A 51 -26.20 -5.71 -9.22
C PRO A 51 -25.18 -5.70 -10.35
N PHE A 52 -24.09 -6.46 -10.18
CA PHE A 52 -22.98 -6.61 -11.16
C PHE A 52 -22.14 -5.36 -11.41
N THR A 53 -22.39 -4.22 -10.76
CA THR A 53 -21.53 -3.03 -10.89
C THR A 53 -20.24 -3.16 -10.07
N GLN A 54 -19.16 -2.52 -10.56
CA GLN A 54 -17.87 -2.46 -9.86
C GLN A 54 -18.04 -1.77 -8.49
N LEU A 55 -18.88 -0.73 -8.41
CA LEU A 55 -19.19 -0.07 -7.14
C LEU A 55 -19.79 -1.04 -6.13
N LYS A 56 -20.81 -1.82 -6.52
CA LYS A 56 -21.44 -2.82 -5.63
C LYS A 56 -20.45 -3.86 -5.15
N LYS A 57 -19.58 -4.33 -6.05
CA LYS A 57 -18.55 -5.31 -5.74
C LYS A 57 -17.56 -4.75 -4.72
N GLY A 58 -17.03 -3.55 -4.95
CA GLY A 58 -16.08 -2.92 -4.05
C GLY A 58 -16.65 -2.56 -2.68
N LEU A 59 -17.91 -2.13 -2.61
CA LEU A 59 -18.58 -1.89 -1.32
C LEU A 59 -18.71 -3.17 -0.49
N LYS A 60 -19.03 -4.31 -1.13
CA LYS A 60 -19.05 -5.61 -0.46
C LYS A 60 -17.66 -6.03 0.00
N SER A 61 -16.66 -5.85 -0.84
CA SER A 61 -15.26 -6.16 -0.50
C SER A 61 -14.78 -5.32 0.67
N ARG A 62 -15.08 -4.02 0.68
CA ARG A 62 -14.73 -3.14 1.80
C ARG A 62 -15.42 -3.54 3.10
N ALA A 63 -16.70 -3.88 3.03
CA ALA A 63 -17.45 -4.34 4.22
C ALA A 63 -16.84 -5.62 4.80
N TYR A 64 -16.45 -6.58 3.95
CA TYR A 64 -15.74 -7.78 4.38
C TYR A 64 -14.40 -7.48 5.03
N LEU A 65 -13.60 -6.59 4.44
CA LEU A 65 -12.30 -6.18 5.00
C LEU A 65 -12.46 -5.53 6.38
N LEU A 66 -13.46 -4.68 6.56
CA LEU A 66 -13.77 -4.08 7.87
C LEU A 66 -14.10 -5.14 8.90
N ASP A 67 -15.02 -6.05 8.59
CA ASP A 67 -15.42 -7.14 9.46
C ASP A 67 -14.23 -8.06 9.80
N TYR A 68 -13.41 -8.37 8.80
CA TYR A 68 -12.19 -9.16 8.96
C TYR A 68 -11.22 -8.54 9.97
N PHE A 69 -10.87 -7.26 9.82
CA PHE A 69 -9.95 -6.59 10.73
C PHE A 69 -10.55 -6.37 12.13
N GLN A 70 -11.84 -6.09 12.22
CA GLN A 70 -12.52 -6.00 13.52
C GLN A 70 -12.50 -7.34 14.27
N SER A 71 -12.84 -8.44 13.61
CA SER A 71 -12.80 -9.77 14.24
C SER A 71 -11.39 -10.18 14.66
N LYS A 72 -10.38 -9.79 13.90
CA LYS A 72 -8.97 -10.07 14.25
C LYS A 72 -8.48 -9.23 15.42
N SER A 73 -9.03 -8.04 15.66
CA SER A 73 -8.65 -7.24 16.83
C SER A 73 -9.00 -7.92 18.16
N GLU A 74 -10.04 -8.76 18.17
CA GLU A 74 -10.45 -9.54 19.34
C GLU A 74 -9.51 -10.73 19.63
N MET A 75 -8.72 -11.14 18.63
CA MET A 75 -7.80 -12.29 18.72
C MET A 75 -6.36 -11.89 19.05
N ILE A 76 -6.08 -10.61 19.27
CA ILE A 76 -4.74 -10.13 19.59
C ILE A 76 -4.30 -10.67 20.94
N ASN A 77 -3.15 -11.35 20.96
CA ASN A 77 -2.52 -11.92 22.14
C ASN A 77 -1.11 -11.33 22.35
N GLU A 78 -0.41 -11.81 23.38
CA GLU A 78 0.92 -11.34 23.76
C GLU A 78 1.98 -11.57 22.65
N GLU A 79 1.85 -12.63 21.84
CA GLU A 79 2.77 -12.92 20.73
C GLU A 79 2.58 -11.96 19.55
N SER A 80 1.39 -11.40 19.40
CA SER A 80 1.05 -10.43 18.36
C SER A 80 1.61 -9.02 18.61
N LYS A 81 2.22 -8.76 19.75
CA LYS A 81 2.67 -7.44 20.23
C LYS A 81 3.73 -6.74 19.34
N LYS A 82 4.28 -7.43 18.35
CA LYS A 82 5.34 -6.89 17.48
C LYS A 82 4.82 -6.24 16.19
N THR A 83 3.53 -6.20 15.98
CA THR A 83 2.94 -5.62 14.77
C THR A 83 2.27 -4.29 15.06
N LEU A 84 2.22 -3.41 14.06
CA LEU A 84 1.51 -2.12 14.18
C LEU A 84 0.03 -2.32 14.54
N PHE A 85 -0.61 -3.35 13.99
CA PHE A 85 -1.99 -3.68 14.32
C PHE A 85 -2.19 -4.00 15.82
N ALA A 86 -1.29 -4.82 16.37
CA ALA A 86 -1.34 -5.16 17.78
C ALA A 86 -1.09 -3.93 18.68
N GLU A 87 -0.19 -3.04 18.28
CA GLU A 87 0.03 -1.77 19.00
C GLU A 87 -1.21 -0.89 18.97
N LEU A 88 -1.85 -0.72 17.81
CA LEU A 88 -3.10 0.04 17.70
C LEU A 88 -4.22 -0.54 18.57
N VAL A 89 -4.38 -1.87 18.60
CA VAL A 89 -5.37 -2.53 19.46
C VAL A 89 -5.06 -2.34 20.94
N ASN A 90 -3.78 -2.41 21.32
CA ASN A 90 -3.37 -2.29 22.72
C ASN A 90 -3.42 -0.85 23.26
N THR A 91 -3.15 0.15 22.43
CA THR A 91 -3.31 1.58 22.81
C THR A 91 -4.76 1.96 23.06
N ASN A 92 -5.70 1.16 22.56
CA ASN A 92 -7.15 1.35 22.71
C ASN A 92 -7.68 1.02 24.14
N LYS A 93 -6.83 0.63 25.09
CA LYS A 93 -7.24 0.25 26.46
C LYS A 93 -7.40 1.43 27.42
N GLY A 94 -7.40 2.69 26.92
CA GLY A 94 -7.56 3.91 27.72
C GLY A 94 -8.73 4.77 27.23
N ASP A 95 -9.07 5.82 28.00
CA ASP A 95 -10.22 6.71 27.75
C ASP A 95 -10.19 7.53 26.44
N VAL A 96 -9.11 7.44 25.66
CA VAL A 96 -8.89 8.20 24.39
C VAL A 96 -8.38 7.25 23.29
N GLY A 97 -8.88 6.05 23.23
CA GLY A 97 -8.46 5.05 22.23
C GLY A 97 -9.31 5.07 20.96
N LEU A 98 -8.76 4.48 19.87
CA LEU A 98 -9.52 4.22 18.65
C LEU A 98 -10.48 3.06 18.85
N SER A 99 -11.69 3.14 18.33
CA SER A 99 -12.61 2.00 18.28
C SER A 99 -12.08 0.89 17.36
N ASN A 100 -12.54 -0.35 17.55
CA ASN A 100 -12.17 -1.46 16.65
C ASN A 100 -12.51 -1.17 15.19
N TYR A 101 -13.57 -0.40 14.94
CA TYR A 101 -13.93 0.06 13.60
C TYR A 101 -12.89 1.02 13.02
N GLU A 102 -12.47 2.02 13.79
CA GLU A 102 -11.43 2.97 13.38
C GLU A 102 -10.08 2.28 13.15
N ILE A 103 -9.72 1.33 14.00
CA ILE A 103 -8.52 0.50 13.81
C ILE A 103 -8.60 -0.27 12.49
N ALA A 104 -9.76 -0.89 12.18
CA ALA A 104 -9.96 -1.60 10.92
C ALA A 104 -9.85 -0.65 9.71
N GLU A 105 -10.41 0.56 9.79
CA GLU A 105 -10.26 1.58 8.74
C GLU A 105 -8.80 2.02 8.55
N HIS A 106 -8.06 2.21 9.64
CA HIS A 106 -6.64 2.54 9.59
C HIS A 106 -5.82 1.40 8.95
N MET A 107 -6.13 0.15 9.27
CA MET A 107 -5.43 -1.00 8.66
C MET A 107 -5.70 -1.10 7.16
N ILE A 108 -6.95 -0.89 6.72
CA ILE A 108 -7.29 -0.84 5.31
C ILE A 108 -6.51 0.29 4.61
N PHE A 109 -6.47 1.47 5.20
CA PHE A 109 -5.75 2.61 4.64
C PHE A 109 -4.24 2.38 4.57
N LEU A 110 -3.62 1.88 5.64
CA LEU A 110 -2.17 1.62 5.70
C LEU A 110 -1.73 0.55 4.70
N LEU A 111 -2.49 -0.54 4.60
CA LEU A 111 -2.21 -1.59 3.62
C LEU A 111 -2.35 -1.06 2.19
N LEU A 112 -3.37 -0.26 1.91
CA LEU A 112 -3.54 0.38 0.61
C LEU A 112 -2.36 1.31 0.30
N ALA A 113 -2.01 2.19 1.23
CA ALA A 113 -0.98 3.20 1.03
C ALA A 113 0.41 2.57 0.80
N ALA A 114 0.75 1.53 1.55
CA ALA A 114 2.07 0.90 1.47
C ALA A 114 2.25 0.01 0.23
N HIS A 115 1.20 -0.69 -0.17
CA HIS A 115 1.31 -1.71 -1.20
C HIS A 115 1.20 -1.14 -2.61
N ASP A 116 0.23 -0.30 -2.90
CA ASP A 116 -0.06 0.12 -4.29
C ASP A 116 0.97 1.12 -4.82
N THR A 117 1.37 2.10 -4.01
CA THR A 117 2.39 3.10 -4.38
C THR A 117 3.74 2.45 -4.64
N THR A 118 4.18 1.55 -3.76
CA THR A 118 5.46 0.84 -3.91
C THR A 118 5.43 -0.11 -5.10
N THR A 119 4.31 -0.79 -5.35
CA THR A 119 4.13 -1.64 -6.54
C THR A 119 4.33 -0.86 -7.83
N ILE A 120 3.68 0.30 -7.97
CA ILE A 120 3.79 1.16 -9.16
C ILE A 120 5.24 1.62 -9.35
N THR A 121 5.86 2.12 -8.29
CA THR A 121 7.22 2.64 -8.36
C THR A 121 8.22 1.54 -8.73
N LEU A 122 8.16 0.39 -8.05
CA LEU A 122 9.08 -0.72 -8.30
C LEU A 122 8.89 -1.30 -9.71
N THR A 123 7.65 -1.45 -10.17
CA THR A 123 7.37 -1.92 -11.53
C THR A 123 7.95 -0.97 -12.59
N ASN A 124 7.80 0.34 -12.39
CA ASN A 124 8.36 1.33 -13.32
C ASN A 124 9.89 1.42 -13.24
N SER A 125 10.48 1.23 -12.06
CA SER A 125 11.93 1.13 -11.91
C SER A 125 12.49 -0.03 -12.74
N ILE A 126 11.90 -1.21 -12.62
CA ILE A 126 12.31 -2.40 -13.39
C ILE A 126 12.05 -2.20 -14.89
N TYR A 127 10.94 -1.58 -15.26
CA TYR A 127 10.64 -1.25 -16.65
C TYR A 127 11.71 -0.33 -17.25
N ASN A 128 12.11 0.73 -16.55
CA ASN A 128 13.15 1.65 -16.99
C ASN A 128 14.52 0.96 -17.12
N LEU A 129 14.88 0.13 -16.12
CA LEU A 129 16.11 -0.67 -16.16
C LEU A 129 16.14 -1.64 -17.34
N SER A 130 15.02 -2.28 -17.66
CA SER A 130 14.93 -3.22 -18.79
C SER A 130 15.18 -2.59 -20.15
N ARG A 131 15.12 -1.27 -20.24
CA ARG A 131 15.34 -0.49 -21.47
C ARG A 131 16.71 0.18 -21.54
N ASN A 132 17.53 0.07 -20.50
CA ASN A 132 18.82 0.71 -20.37
C ASN A 132 19.86 -0.30 -19.87
N GLU A 133 20.56 -0.95 -20.80
CA GLU A 133 21.49 -2.05 -20.48
C GLU A 133 22.65 -1.60 -19.58
N ASP A 134 23.14 -0.37 -19.78
CA ASP A 134 24.21 0.19 -18.95
C ASP A 134 23.75 0.30 -17.47
N PHE A 135 22.57 0.88 -17.24
CA PHE A 135 22.00 0.99 -15.89
C PHE A 135 21.68 -0.38 -15.28
N LEU A 136 21.31 -1.36 -16.10
CA LEU A 136 21.10 -2.72 -15.62
C LEU A 136 22.43 -3.37 -15.18
N SER A 137 23.54 -3.05 -15.84
CA SER A 137 24.88 -3.49 -15.42
C SER A 137 25.28 -2.86 -14.10
N ASP A 138 25.11 -1.53 -13.97
CA ASP A 138 25.50 -0.77 -12.79
C ASP A 138 24.70 -1.22 -11.53
N ILE A 139 23.40 -1.42 -11.66
CA ILE A 139 22.57 -1.90 -10.54
C ILE A 139 22.93 -3.33 -10.11
N ARG A 140 23.33 -4.18 -11.07
CA ARG A 140 23.81 -5.53 -10.74
C ARG A 140 25.13 -5.49 -9.99
N GLN A 141 26.06 -4.61 -10.39
CA GLN A 141 27.32 -4.43 -9.67
C GLN A 141 27.06 -3.95 -8.24
N GLU A 142 26.25 -2.91 -8.05
CA GLU A 142 25.88 -2.42 -6.71
C GLU A 142 25.24 -3.53 -5.86
N ALA A 143 24.36 -4.35 -6.45
CA ALA A 143 23.70 -5.44 -5.74
C ALA A 143 24.65 -6.53 -5.23
N PHE A 144 25.83 -6.72 -5.85
CA PHE A 144 26.85 -7.63 -5.34
C PHE A 144 27.66 -7.05 -4.17
N GLU A 145 27.71 -5.74 -4.04
CA GLU A 145 28.44 -5.03 -2.99
C GLU A 145 27.58 -4.80 -1.73
N VAL A 146 26.25 -4.94 -1.85
CA VAL A 146 25.29 -4.72 -0.77
C VAL A 146 24.90 -6.06 -0.12
N ASP A 147 25.10 -6.18 1.19
CA ASP A 147 24.54 -7.30 1.96
C ASP A 147 23.05 -7.03 2.28
N PRO A 148 22.12 -7.81 1.72
CA PRO A 148 20.68 -7.60 1.95
C PRO A 148 20.25 -7.87 3.41
N LEU A 149 21.08 -8.50 4.22
CA LEU A 149 20.81 -8.78 5.63
C LEU A 149 21.39 -7.71 6.57
N ASP A 150 22.25 -6.81 6.06
CA ASP A 150 22.82 -5.71 6.82
C ASP A 150 22.20 -4.37 6.42
N ILE A 151 21.39 -3.81 7.33
CA ILE A 151 20.72 -2.50 7.12
C ILE A 151 21.73 -1.38 6.87
N SER A 152 22.95 -1.46 7.45
CA SER A 152 24.00 -0.47 7.21
C SER A 152 24.56 -0.54 5.81
N SER A 153 24.70 -1.75 5.27
CA SER A 153 25.11 -2.00 3.88
C SER A 153 24.06 -1.51 2.87
N LEU A 154 22.76 -1.68 3.17
CA LEU A 154 21.68 -1.20 2.31
C LEU A 154 21.70 0.33 2.08
N LYS A 155 22.24 1.09 3.04
CA LYS A 155 22.42 2.55 2.88
C LYS A 155 23.44 2.96 1.83
N ASN A 156 24.24 2.03 1.36
CA ASN A 156 25.23 2.25 0.29
C ASN A 156 24.63 2.08 -1.11
N GLY A 157 23.41 1.61 -1.21
CA GLY A 157 22.66 1.43 -2.46
C GLY A 157 22.21 2.74 -3.11
N ASN A 158 23.11 3.67 -3.40
CA ASN A 158 22.82 5.00 -3.92
C ASN A 158 22.23 4.98 -5.34
N PHE A 159 22.67 4.02 -6.16
CA PHE A 159 22.19 3.90 -7.53
C PHE A 159 20.77 3.33 -7.58
N ALA A 160 20.49 2.30 -6.78
CA ALA A 160 19.12 1.77 -6.61
C ALA A 160 18.13 2.84 -6.12
N GLU A 161 18.56 3.67 -5.14
CA GLU A 161 17.76 4.78 -4.64
C GLU A 161 17.49 5.82 -5.76
N SER A 162 18.50 6.17 -6.54
CA SER A 162 18.38 7.13 -7.64
C SER A 162 17.40 6.65 -8.71
N ILE A 163 17.45 5.36 -9.07
CA ILE A 163 16.51 4.74 -10.02
C ILE A 163 15.08 4.78 -9.47
N PHE A 164 14.91 4.49 -8.19
CA PHE A 164 13.62 4.52 -7.54
C PHE A 164 13.03 5.93 -7.49
N GLN A 165 13.83 6.93 -7.14
CA GLN A 165 13.43 8.34 -7.13
C GLN A 165 13.08 8.84 -8.55
N GLU A 166 13.84 8.44 -9.57
CA GLU A 166 13.56 8.81 -10.95
C GLU A 166 12.27 8.14 -11.46
N ALA A 167 11.99 6.91 -11.05
CA ALA A 167 10.72 6.26 -11.35
C ALA A 167 9.53 7.01 -10.73
N ILE A 168 9.64 7.49 -9.50
CA ILE A 168 8.62 8.32 -8.84
C ILE A 168 8.45 9.65 -9.59
N ARG A 169 9.54 10.26 -10.03
CA ARG A 169 9.49 11.54 -10.77
C ARG A 169 8.76 11.40 -12.09
N PHE A 170 9.03 10.34 -12.85
CA PHE A 170 8.44 10.11 -14.18
C PHE A 170 7.02 9.52 -14.13
N TYR A 171 6.78 8.61 -13.18
CA TYR A 171 5.54 7.86 -13.03
C TYR A 171 5.04 7.96 -11.58
N PRO A 172 4.64 9.16 -11.13
CA PRO A 172 4.21 9.33 -9.75
C PRO A 172 3.00 8.46 -9.45
N PRO A 173 3.03 7.62 -8.41
CA PRO A 173 1.90 6.78 -8.02
C PRO A 173 0.64 7.58 -7.66
N VAL A 174 0.85 8.82 -7.15
CA VAL A 174 -0.21 9.79 -6.87
C VAL A 174 0.09 11.06 -7.67
N PRO A 175 -0.40 11.14 -8.91
CA PRO A 175 0.00 12.21 -9.85
C PRO A 175 -0.61 13.58 -9.50
N PHE A 176 -1.64 13.64 -8.68
CA PHE A 176 -2.30 14.87 -8.25
C PHE A 176 -2.88 14.76 -6.86
N SER A 177 -3.00 15.89 -6.20
CA SER A 177 -3.60 16.01 -4.86
C SER A 177 -4.85 16.89 -4.92
N ILE A 178 -6.01 16.29 -4.69
CA ILE A 178 -7.28 17.00 -4.69
C ILE A 178 -7.35 17.87 -3.44
N ARG A 179 -7.78 19.13 -3.62
CA ARG A 179 -8.03 20.09 -2.54
C ARG A 179 -9.40 20.68 -2.70
N ARG A 180 -10.05 20.97 -1.58
CA ARG A 180 -11.29 21.76 -1.52
C ARG A 180 -10.97 23.12 -0.95
N VAL A 181 -11.40 24.17 -1.65
CA VAL A 181 -11.33 25.53 -1.12
C VAL A 181 -12.34 25.66 0.03
N MET A 182 -11.86 26.03 1.22
CA MET A 182 -12.68 26.13 2.44
C MET A 182 -13.07 27.56 2.77
N ARG A 183 -12.45 28.54 2.15
CA ARG A 183 -12.74 29.98 2.28
C ARG A 183 -12.27 30.68 1.03
N ASP A 184 -12.88 31.82 0.70
CA ASP A 184 -12.46 32.66 -0.42
C ASP A 184 -10.96 32.93 -0.33
N THR A 185 -10.25 32.63 -1.38
CA THR A 185 -8.79 32.80 -1.46
C THR A 185 -8.38 33.23 -2.86
N LYS A 186 -7.15 33.63 -3.02
CA LYS A 186 -6.56 33.93 -4.33
C LYS A 186 -5.32 33.07 -4.54
N ILE A 187 -5.16 32.60 -5.76
CA ILE A 187 -3.91 32.00 -6.24
C ILE A 187 -3.33 32.97 -7.24
N GLN A 188 -2.23 33.61 -6.89
CA GLN A 188 -1.74 34.84 -7.54
C GLN A 188 -2.85 35.89 -7.50
N ASP A 189 -3.33 36.38 -8.63
CA ASP A 189 -4.40 37.38 -8.72
C ASP A 189 -5.79 36.78 -9.05
N TYR A 190 -5.88 35.47 -9.20
CA TYR A 190 -7.14 34.78 -9.54
C TYR A 190 -7.91 34.38 -8.29
N PRO A 191 -9.18 34.79 -8.14
CA PRO A 191 -10.04 34.32 -7.07
C PRO A 191 -10.37 32.82 -7.26
N VAL A 192 -10.36 32.06 -6.18
CA VAL A 192 -10.60 30.61 -6.15
C VAL A 192 -11.64 30.30 -5.08
#